data_8a8b53d45b64e1e6952ce1a00221c9e2
#
_entry.id   8a8b53d45b64e1e6952ce1a00221c9e2
#
_cell.length_a   1.000
_cell.length_b   1.000
_cell.length_c   1.000
_cell.angle_alpha   90.00
_cell.angle_beta   90.00
_cell.angle_gamma   90.00
#
_symmetry.space_group_name_H-M   'P 1'
#
loop_
_entity.id
_entity.type
_entity.pdbx_description
1 polymer ?
#
loop_
_entity_poly.entity_id
_entity_poly.type
_entity_poly.pdbx_seq_one_letter_code
_entity_poly.pdbx_strand_id
1 'polypeptide(L)'
;MSPTAPLKAAVIGVGSMGQHHARVYTELEQTHLVGVADRDADRAEEIGTTYGVPAYADHRQLLEEERPDLVTVAVPTSLHLTVGTDALDSGAHILVEKPIAGTVADGQALIERARKTDRRLMVGHIVRFDPAIQALKHHVDEGELGRIFQIVCRRVGPFPARIRDVGVVVDLAPHDLDVMRFVSGDEPVRVYAETQQEIHTDHEDLLTGLIHFQGGPTGMLEINWLTPTKVRDVTVLGERGMFRVDSLTKDLFFYENAQANGEMWSALEVLKGVSEGRMVRYPLQRYEPLKAELEAFAQAVLDDEPVPVSGQDGLQALRLALALVESGKTHQVVEIGQGHESL
;
A
#
# COMPACT_ATOMS: atom_id res chain seq x y z
N MET A 1 1.67 8.19 -34.18
CA MET A 1 1.90 9.19 -33.13
C MET A 1 3.41 9.30 -32.97
N SER A 2 3.98 10.49 -32.99
CA SER A 2 5.42 10.67 -32.66
C SER A 2 5.60 10.20 -31.20
N PRO A 3 6.68 9.48 -30.87
CA PRO A 3 6.92 9.12 -29.47
C PRO A 3 7.03 10.42 -28.66
N THR A 4 6.20 10.55 -27.64
CA THR A 4 6.36 11.61 -26.63
C THR A 4 7.72 11.41 -25.96
N ALA A 5 8.47 12.49 -25.73
CA ALA A 5 9.74 12.40 -25.03
C ALA A 5 9.51 11.75 -23.64
N PRO A 6 10.43 10.91 -23.15
CA PRO A 6 10.30 10.31 -21.84
C PRO A 6 10.25 11.40 -20.75
N LEU A 7 9.45 11.17 -19.71
CA LEU A 7 9.31 12.06 -18.56
C LEU A 7 10.63 12.10 -17.78
N LYS A 8 11.06 13.28 -17.41
CA LYS A 8 12.20 13.47 -16.49
C LYS A 8 11.80 13.02 -15.09
N ALA A 9 12.44 12.00 -14.55
CA ALA A 9 12.18 11.50 -13.21
C ALA A 9 13.34 11.81 -12.27
N ALA A 10 13.03 12.12 -11.02
CA ALA A 10 14.02 12.29 -9.96
C ALA A 10 13.60 11.54 -8.69
N VAL A 11 14.56 11.20 -7.85
CA VAL A 11 14.31 10.55 -6.56
C VAL A 11 14.92 11.37 -5.43
N ILE A 12 14.11 11.73 -4.46
CA ILE A 12 14.51 12.44 -3.24
C ILE A 12 14.43 11.48 -2.06
N GLY A 13 15.58 11.20 -1.45
CA GLY A 13 15.77 10.15 -0.47
C GLY A 13 16.15 8.83 -1.14
N VAL A 14 17.47 8.54 -1.24
CA VAL A 14 17.98 7.31 -1.89
C VAL A 14 18.46 6.28 -0.86
N GLY A 15 17.71 6.18 0.24
CA GLY A 15 17.86 5.12 1.24
C GLY A 15 17.38 3.75 0.74
N SER A 16 16.88 2.91 1.66
CA SER A 16 16.49 1.52 1.39
C SER A 16 15.48 1.37 0.23
N MET A 17 14.46 2.24 0.15
CA MET A 17 13.47 2.18 -0.94
C MET A 17 13.87 3.04 -2.13
N GLY A 18 14.32 4.28 -1.92
CA GLY A 18 14.61 5.22 -3.00
C GLY A 18 15.65 4.74 -4.00
N GLN A 19 16.67 3.98 -3.58
CA GLN A 19 17.62 3.36 -4.52
C GLN A 19 16.94 2.41 -5.53
N HIS A 20 15.88 1.70 -5.10
CA HIS A 20 15.11 0.83 -6.00
C HIS A 20 14.23 1.64 -6.95
N HIS A 21 13.66 2.77 -6.49
CA HIS A 21 12.94 3.71 -7.37
C HIS A 21 13.87 4.29 -8.43
N ALA A 22 15.10 4.72 -8.05
CA ALA A 22 16.08 5.21 -9.00
C ALA A 22 16.43 4.16 -10.07
N ARG A 23 16.66 2.90 -9.66
CA ARG A 23 16.88 1.79 -10.59
C ARG A 23 15.70 1.64 -11.56
N VAL A 24 14.49 1.56 -11.06
CA VAL A 24 13.32 1.32 -11.89
C VAL A 24 13.10 2.45 -12.90
N TYR A 25 13.28 3.72 -12.51
CA TYR A 25 13.19 4.84 -13.46
C TYR A 25 14.21 4.78 -14.58
N THR A 26 15.37 4.13 -14.40
CA THR A 26 16.31 3.89 -15.49
C THR A 26 15.92 2.73 -16.41
N GLU A 27 15.01 1.84 -15.96
CA GLU A 27 14.56 0.67 -16.70
C GLU A 27 13.25 0.89 -17.48
N LEU A 28 12.49 1.95 -17.15
CA LEU A 28 11.22 2.27 -17.79
C LEU A 28 11.45 3.09 -19.06
N GLU A 29 10.83 2.68 -20.17
CA GLU A 29 10.92 3.40 -21.45
C GLU A 29 10.24 4.78 -21.40
N GLN A 30 9.24 4.95 -20.53
CA GLN A 30 8.47 6.18 -20.36
C GLN A 30 9.21 7.25 -19.54
N THR A 31 10.33 6.91 -18.90
CA THR A 31 11.02 7.80 -17.97
C THR A 31 12.51 7.91 -18.27
N HIS A 32 13.09 9.03 -17.85
CA HIS A 32 14.52 9.27 -17.84
C HIS A 32 14.92 9.81 -16.48
N LEU A 33 15.71 9.05 -15.72
CA LEU A 33 16.24 9.52 -14.45
C LEU A 33 17.20 10.67 -14.70
N VAL A 34 16.91 11.86 -14.13
CA VAL A 34 17.71 13.08 -14.34
C VAL A 34 18.54 13.47 -13.13
N GLY A 35 18.24 12.96 -11.95
CA GLY A 35 19.00 13.25 -10.74
C GLY A 35 18.46 12.55 -9.51
N VAL A 36 19.30 12.50 -8.49
CA VAL A 36 18.98 11.96 -7.18
C VAL A 36 19.39 12.92 -6.07
N ALA A 37 18.65 12.95 -4.96
CA ALA A 37 19.01 13.75 -3.79
C ALA A 37 18.90 12.95 -2.50
N ASP A 38 19.86 13.13 -1.60
CA ASP A 38 19.80 12.65 -0.21
C ASP A 38 20.63 13.62 0.66
N ARG A 39 20.15 13.91 1.89
CA ARG A 39 20.93 14.72 2.84
C ARG A 39 22.28 14.07 3.22
N ASP A 40 22.38 12.74 3.08
CA ASP A 40 23.62 11.99 3.12
C ASP A 40 24.28 12.10 1.74
N ALA A 41 25.20 13.05 1.59
CA ALA A 41 25.85 13.37 0.32
C ALA A 41 26.61 12.17 -0.27
N ASP A 42 27.25 11.35 0.58
CA ASP A 42 28.00 10.18 0.14
C ASP A 42 27.06 9.14 -0.50
N ARG A 43 25.87 8.96 0.09
CA ARG A 43 24.83 8.07 -0.47
C ARG A 43 24.26 8.62 -1.77
N ALA A 44 24.00 9.91 -1.84
CA ALA A 44 23.54 10.54 -3.08
C ALA A 44 24.56 10.34 -4.20
N GLU A 45 25.85 10.56 -3.92
CA GLU A 45 26.95 10.39 -4.88
C GLU A 45 27.12 8.94 -5.33
N GLU A 46 27.01 7.97 -4.41
CA GLU A 46 27.04 6.53 -4.72
C GLU A 46 25.96 6.16 -5.74
N ILE A 47 24.72 6.58 -5.48
CA ILE A 47 23.59 6.26 -6.36
C ILE A 47 23.66 7.07 -7.66
N GLY A 48 24.03 8.35 -7.61
CA GLY A 48 24.23 9.18 -8.80
C GLY A 48 25.28 8.60 -9.73
N THR A 49 26.42 8.19 -9.20
CA THR A 49 27.50 7.52 -9.95
C THR A 49 27.02 6.19 -10.54
N THR A 50 26.25 5.40 -9.78
CA THR A 50 25.74 4.09 -10.23
C THR A 50 24.88 4.22 -11.47
N TYR A 51 24.04 5.26 -11.56
CA TYR A 51 23.11 5.47 -12.67
C TYR A 51 23.56 6.57 -13.64
N GLY A 52 24.73 7.21 -13.41
CA GLY A 52 25.30 8.22 -14.29
C GLY A 52 24.49 9.52 -14.32
N VAL A 53 23.91 9.91 -13.19
CA VAL A 53 23.08 11.12 -13.04
C VAL A 53 23.66 12.03 -11.95
N PRO A 54 23.37 13.36 -11.99
CA PRO A 54 23.72 14.29 -10.93
C PRO A 54 23.19 13.88 -9.57
N ALA A 55 24.01 14.12 -8.53
CA ALA A 55 23.70 13.86 -7.14
C ALA A 55 23.69 15.17 -6.34
N TYR A 56 22.70 15.32 -5.47
CA TYR A 56 22.48 16.54 -4.72
C TYR A 56 22.34 16.25 -3.23
N ALA A 57 22.93 17.09 -2.38
CA ALA A 57 22.72 17.06 -0.93
C ALA A 57 21.44 17.81 -0.52
N ASP A 58 20.98 18.74 -1.34
CA ASP A 58 19.74 19.51 -1.16
C ASP A 58 18.78 19.25 -2.33
N HIS A 59 17.60 18.72 -2.00
CA HIS A 59 16.55 18.41 -2.98
C HIS A 59 16.06 19.66 -3.75
N ARG A 60 16.13 20.85 -3.14
CA ARG A 60 15.70 22.10 -3.79
C ARG A 60 16.61 22.43 -4.95
N GLN A 61 17.92 22.20 -4.78
CA GLN A 61 18.89 22.39 -5.87
C GLN A 61 18.59 21.43 -7.03
N LEU A 62 18.31 20.14 -6.72
CA LEU A 62 17.88 19.17 -7.75
C LEU A 62 16.63 19.67 -8.49
N LEU A 63 15.61 20.11 -7.78
CA LEU A 63 14.34 20.58 -8.36
C LEU A 63 14.54 21.80 -9.26
N GLU A 64 15.42 22.74 -8.88
CA GLU A 64 15.71 23.95 -9.64
C GLU A 64 16.52 23.67 -10.89
N GLU A 65 17.57 22.85 -10.79
CA GLU A 65 18.51 22.57 -11.89
C GLU A 65 17.95 21.58 -12.91
N GLU A 66 17.37 20.45 -12.45
CA GLU A 66 16.93 19.37 -13.33
C GLU A 66 15.48 19.53 -13.81
N ARG A 67 14.64 20.21 -13.05
CA ARG A 67 13.21 20.44 -13.36
C ARG A 67 12.51 19.14 -13.76
N PRO A 68 12.42 18.16 -12.87
CA PRO A 68 11.82 16.89 -13.18
C PRO A 68 10.29 17.02 -13.38
N ASP A 69 9.74 16.17 -14.27
CA ASP A 69 8.29 16.01 -14.44
C ASP A 69 7.70 15.13 -13.33
N LEU A 70 8.47 14.10 -12.90
CA LEU A 70 8.10 13.13 -11.85
C LEU A 70 9.12 13.17 -10.73
N VAL A 71 8.64 13.15 -9.49
CA VAL A 71 9.50 13.04 -8.30
C VAL A 71 9.00 11.92 -7.40
N THR A 72 9.85 10.96 -7.08
CA THR A 72 9.61 10.07 -5.93
C THR A 72 10.16 10.69 -4.66
N VAL A 73 9.32 10.80 -3.63
CA VAL A 73 9.67 11.24 -2.29
C VAL A 73 9.76 10.02 -1.38
N ALA A 74 10.99 9.56 -1.11
CA ALA A 74 11.30 8.38 -0.30
C ALA A 74 12.19 8.72 0.91
N VAL A 75 11.96 9.89 1.48
CA VAL A 75 12.60 10.40 2.70
C VAL A 75 11.89 9.84 3.95
N PRO A 76 12.41 10.05 5.18
CA PRO A 76 11.66 9.74 6.40
C PRO A 76 10.28 10.40 6.43
N THR A 77 9.28 9.71 6.95
CA THR A 77 7.87 10.13 6.92
C THR A 77 7.62 11.55 7.46
N SER A 78 8.38 11.97 8.48
CA SER A 78 8.31 13.31 9.06
C SER A 78 8.67 14.44 8.08
N LEU A 79 9.30 14.10 6.94
CA LEU A 79 9.70 15.07 5.91
C LEU A 79 8.79 15.02 4.67
N HIS A 80 7.83 14.10 4.58
CA HIS A 80 6.98 13.92 3.41
C HIS A 80 6.23 15.19 3.04
N LEU A 81 5.62 15.89 4.01
CA LEU A 81 4.91 17.15 3.76
C LEU A 81 5.85 18.22 3.19
N THR A 82 7.01 18.44 3.81
CA THR A 82 7.93 19.52 3.40
C THR A 82 8.51 19.24 2.01
N VAL A 83 9.09 18.06 1.82
CA VAL A 83 9.74 17.69 0.56
C VAL A 83 8.72 17.52 -0.56
N GLY A 84 7.57 16.93 -0.27
CA GLY A 84 6.48 16.78 -1.24
C GLY A 84 5.90 18.12 -1.67
N THR A 85 5.77 19.09 -0.74
CA THR A 85 5.33 20.46 -1.06
C THR A 85 6.35 21.15 -1.96
N ASP A 86 7.65 21.11 -1.63
CA ASP A 86 8.70 21.69 -2.46
C ASP A 86 8.70 21.13 -3.88
N ALA A 87 8.51 19.80 -4.03
CA ALA A 87 8.43 19.14 -5.33
C ALA A 87 7.17 19.53 -6.12
N LEU A 88 6.00 19.60 -5.48
CA LEU A 88 4.76 20.06 -6.12
C LEU A 88 4.88 21.53 -6.57
N ASP A 89 5.52 22.37 -5.77
CA ASP A 89 5.73 23.80 -6.06
C ASP A 89 6.70 24.02 -7.21
N SER A 90 7.64 23.11 -7.42
CA SER A 90 8.54 23.14 -8.60
C SER A 90 7.82 22.75 -9.89
N GLY A 91 6.57 22.25 -9.81
CA GLY A 91 5.76 21.83 -10.94
C GLY A 91 5.82 20.33 -11.25
N ALA A 92 6.47 19.52 -10.41
CA ALA A 92 6.53 18.08 -10.58
C ALA A 92 5.26 17.37 -10.10
N HIS A 93 4.90 16.26 -10.74
CA HIS A 93 3.99 15.25 -10.20
C HIS A 93 4.75 14.39 -9.20
N ILE A 94 4.13 13.97 -8.10
CA ILE A 94 4.85 13.27 -7.05
C ILE A 94 4.28 11.88 -6.74
N LEU A 95 5.18 10.94 -6.47
CA LEU A 95 4.90 9.71 -5.75
C LEU A 95 5.54 9.82 -4.37
N VAL A 96 4.75 9.69 -3.31
CA VAL A 96 5.23 9.73 -1.92
C VAL A 96 5.17 8.32 -1.35
N GLU A 97 6.26 7.86 -0.74
CA GLU A 97 6.27 6.58 -0.03
C GLU A 97 5.26 6.55 1.12
N LYS A 98 4.78 5.35 1.42
CA LYS A 98 3.86 5.14 2.55
C LYS A 98 4.59 5.29 3.92
N PRO A 99 3.87 5.75 4.96
CA PRO A 99 2.55 6.38 4.91
C PRO A 99 2.63 7.77 4.25
N ILE A 100 1.52 8.27 3.72
CA ILE A 100 1.49 9.57 3.01
C ILE A 100 2.13 10.71 3.82
N ALA A 101 1.98 10.69 5.14
CA ALA A 101 2.55 11.66 6.08
C ALA A 101 2.60 11.07 7.51
N GLY A 102 3.19 11.81 8.45
CA GLY A 102 3.24 11.45 9.87
C GLY A 102 1.91 11.67 10.61
N THR A 103 1.10 12.62 10.14
CA THR A 103 -0.20 12.95 10.72
C THR A 103 -1.27 13.07 9.64
N VAL A 104 -2.54 12.94 10.03
CA VAL A 104 -3.69 13.14 9.13
C VAL A 104 -3.70 14.55 8.58
N ALA A 105 -3.39 15.55 9.41
CA ALA A 105 -3.34 16.96 9.01
C ALA A 105 -2.28 17.22 7.93
N ASP A 106 -1.08 16.63 8.09
CA ASP A 106 0.00 16.76 7.10
C ASP A 106 -0.36 16.08 5.77
N GLY A 107 -0.98 14.90 5.84
CA GLY A 107 -1.47 14.19 4.66
C GLY A 107 -2.54 15.00 3.91
N GLN A 108 -3.48 15.59 4.64
CA GLN A 108 -4.49 16.47 4.07
C GLN A 108 -3.88 17.73 3.42
N ALA A 109 -2.88 18.34 4.08
CA ALA A 109 -2.17 19.50 3.56
C ALA A 109 -1.43 19.17 2.25
N LEU A 110 -0.82 17.99 2.15
CA LEU A 110 -0.14 17.54 0.94
C LEU A 110 -1.12 17.30 -0.22
N ILE A 111 -2.26 16.68 0.05
CA ILE A 111 -3.35 16.48 -0.94
C ILE A 111 -3.86 17.84 -1.45
N GLU A 112 -4.10 18.76 -0.53
CA GLU A 112 -4.58 20.09 -0.88
C GLU A 112 -3.54 20.87 -1.70
N ARG A 113 -2.23 20.67 -1.40
CA ARG A 113 -1.16 21.29 -2.19
C ARG A 113 -1.12 20.74 -3.60
N ALA A 114 -1.21 19.42 -3.78
CA ALA A 114 -1.26 18.78 -5.09
C ALA A 114 -2.44 19.32 -5.92
N ARG A 115 -3.62 19.45 -5.29
CA ARG A 115 -4.80 20.04 -5.93
C ARG A 115 -4.58 21.50 -6.36
N LYS A 116 -3.95 22.33 -5.51
CA LYS A 116 -3.69 23.77 -5.79
C LYS A 116 -2.68 23.97 -6.90
N THR A 117 -1.70 23.08 -7.02
CA THR A 117 -0.68 23.15 -8.08
C THR A 117 -1.10 22.42 -9.37
N ASP A 118 -2.28 21.80 -9.37
CA ASP A 118 -2.76 20.97 -10.48
C ASP A 118 -1.75 19.86 -10.85
N ARG A 119 -1.24 19.16 -9.81
CA ARG A 119 -0.29 18.06 -9.96
C ARG A 119 -0.84 16.77 -9.39
N ARG A 120 -0.42 15.65 -9.98
CA ARG A 120 -0.78 14.32 -9.51
C ARG A 120 0.02 14.00 -8.26
N LEU A 121 -0.67 13.45 -7.27
CA LEU A 121 -0.09 12.87 -6.05
C LEU A 121 -0.49 11.41 -5.97
N MET A 122 0.48 10.52 -6.09
CA MET A 122 0.34 9.09 -5.87
C MET A 122 1.00 8.69 -4.55
N VAL A 123 0.46 7.69 -3.88
CA VAL A 123 1.06 7.13 -2.66
C VAL A 123 1.59 5.73 -2.92
N GLY A 124 2.80 5.43 -2.42
CA GLY A 124 3.54 4.19 -2.65
C GLY A 124 2.95 2.95 -1.95
N HIS A 125 1.70 2.62 -2.24
CA HIS A 125 1.07 1.38 -1.79
C HIS A 125 1.40 0.22 -2.74
N ILE A 126 2.68 -0.13 -2.81
CA ILE A 126 3.26 -1.15 -3.70
C ILE A 126 2.50 -2.50 -3.69
N VAL A 127 1.86 -2.86 -2.58
CA VAL A 127 1.14 -4.14 -2.45
C VAL A 127 -0.08 -4.20 -3.38
N ARG A 128 -0.69 -3.06 -3.75
CA ARG A 128 -1.74 -3.05 -4.80
C ARG A 128 -1.23 -3.57 -6.15
N PHE A 129 0.06 -3.43 -6.43
CA PHE A 129 0.70 -3.88 -7.67
C PHE A 129 1.28 -5.29 -7.59
N ASP A 130 1.04 -6.00 -6.49
CA ASP A 130 1.38 -7.42 -6.40
C ASP A 130 0.53 -8.23 -7.40
N PRO A 131 1.14 -9.06 -8.28
CA PRO A 131 0.39 -9.79 -9.30
C PRO A 131 -0.72 -10.68 -8.74
N ALA A 132 -0.55 -11.22 -7.53
CA ALA A 132 -1.58 -12.04 -6.89
C ALA A 132 -2.73 -11.19 -6.34
N ILE A 133 -2.45 -9.98 -5.84
CA ILE A 133 -3.48 -9.03 -5.39
C ILE A 133 -4.25 -8.46 -6.59
N GLN A 134 -3.56 -8.13 -7.69
CA GLN A 134 -4.22 -7.68 -8.92
C GLN A 134 -5.12 -8.76 -9.51
N ALA A 135 -4.68 -10.01 -9.54
CA ALA A 135 -5.50 -11.12 -10.00
C ALA A 135 -6.70 -11.36 -9.06
N LEU A 136 -6.49 -11.32 -7.73
CA LEU A 136 -7.58 -11.39 -6.76
C LEU A 136 -8.65 -10.32 -7.04
N LYS A 137 -8.21 -9.05 -7.19
CA LYS A 137 -9.13 -7.93 -7.50
C LYS A 137 -9.90 -8.17 -8.79
N HIS A 138 -9.21 -8.59 -9.85
CA HIS A 138 -9.84 -8.91 -11.13
C HIS A 138 -10.95 -9.96 -10.98
N HIS A 139 -10.68 -11.10 -10.32
CA HIS A 139 -11.66 -12.16 -10.13
C HIS A 139 -12.84 -11.75 -9.22
N VAL A 140 -12.57 -10.90 -8.23
CA VAL A 140 -13.62 -10.31 -7.38
C VAL A 140 -14.52 -9.39 -8.21
N ASP A 141 -13.95 -8.52 -9.07
CA ASP A 141 -14.69 -7.60 -9.94
C ASP A 141 -15.51 -8.34 -11.00
N GLU A 142 -15.01 -9.48 -11.53
CA GLU A 142 -15.75 -10.36 -12.41
C GLU A 142 -16.91 -11.08 -11.68
N GLY A 143 -17.03 -10.91 -10.37
CA GLY A 143 -18.10 -11.45 -9.55
C GLY A 143 -17.98 -12.94 -9.24
N GLU A 144 -16.79 -13.58 -9.44
CA GLU A 144 -16.61 -15.00 -9.17
C GLU A 144 -16.92 -15.38 -7.72
N LEU A 145 -16.63 -14.48 -6.78
CA LEU A 145 -16.86 -14.70 -5.35
C LEU A 145 -18.32 -14.45 -4.91
N GLY A 146 -19.08 -13.66 -5.68
CA GLY A 146 -20.35 -13.11 -5.23
C GLY A 146 -20.16 -12.05 -4.15
N ARG A 147 -21.11 -11.93 -3.24
CA ARG A 147 -21.02 -10.98 -2.12
C ARG A 147 -19.89 -11.37 -1.17
N ILE A 148 -19.04 -10.41 -0.82
CA ILE A 148 -17.95 -10.59 0.17
C ILE A 148 -18.56 -10.60 1.57
N PHE A 149 -18.11 -11.54 2.41
CA PHE A 149 -18.48 -11.65 3.82
C PHE A 149 -17.36 -11.21 4.74
N GLN A 150 -16.12 -11.65 4.43
CA GLN A 150 -14.96 -11.40 5.27
C GLN A 150 -13.68 -11.28 4.44
N ILE A 151 -12.78 -10.40 4.89
CA ILE A 151 -11.41 -10.29 4.39
C ILE A 151 -10.46 -10.47 5.57
N VAL A 152 -9.54 -11.42 5.48
CA VAL A 152 -8.52 -11.68 6.50
C VAL A 152 -7.16 -11.38 5.90
N CYS A 153 -6.41 -10.45 6.50
CA CYS A 153 -5.02 -10.19 6.15
C CYS A 153 -4.11 -10.61 7.32
N ARG A 154 -3.10 -11.38 7.00
CA ARG A 154 -2.09 -11.82 7.93
C ARG A 154 -0.71 -11.40 7.44
N ARG A 155 -0.08 -10.48 8.19
CA ARG A 155 1.23 -9.92 7.88
C ARG A 155 2.14 -10.00 9.09
N VAL A 156 2.81 -11.13 9.24
CA VAL A 156 3.63 -11.44 10.42
C VAL A 156 5.04 -11.83 10.01
N GLY A 157 6.01 -11.67 10.92
CA GLY A 157 7.40 -12.02 10.67
C GLY A 157 8.33 -11.65 11.81
N PRO A 158 9.64 -11.91 11.68
CA PRO A 158 10.61 -11.53 12.70
C PRO A 158 10.79 -10.01 12.78
N PHE A 159 11.18 -9.53 13.95
CA PHE A 159 11.45 -8.13 14.23
C PHE A 159 12.53 -7.53 13.29
N PRO A 160 12.22 -6.46 12.56
CA PRO A 160 13.18 -5.80 11.67
C PRO A 160 14.01 -4.77 12.45
N ALA A 161 15.21 -5.12 12.90
CA ALA A 161 16.05 -4.28 13.75
C ALA A 161 16.35 -2.86 13.22
N ARG A 162 16.07 -2.61 11.93
CA ARG A 162 16.21 -1.28 11.29
C ARG A 162 15.10 -0.29 11.65
N ILE A 163 13.93 -0.78 12.07
CA ILE A 163 12.76 0.06 12.40
C ILE A 163 12.74 0.29 13.90
N ARG A 164 12.80 1.56 14.31
CA ARG A 164 12.85 1.96 15.73
C ARG A 164 11.97 3.16 16.07
N ASP A 165 11.43 3.82 15.07
CA ASP A 165 10.72 5.11 15.17
C ASP A 165 9.19 4.97 15.13
N VAL A 166 8.68 3.80 14.76
CA VAL A 166 7.24 3.51 14.69
C VAL A 166 6.94 2.09 15.14
N GLY A 167 5.69 1.83 15.54
CA GLY A 167 5.18 0.49 15.86
C GLY A 167 4.83 -0.31 14.62
N VAL A 168 4.56 -1.60 14.86
CA VAL A 168 4.20 -2.55 13.80
C VAL A 168 2.92 -2.14 13.06
N VAL A 169 2.02 -1.47 13.74
CA VAL A 169 0.74 -1.02 13.17
C VAL A 169 1.00 0.03 12.09
N VAL A 170 1.74 1.10 12.41
CA VAL A 170 2.02 2.19 11.46
C VAL A 170 2.92 1.74 10.31
N ASP A 171 3.84 0.79 10.56
CA ASP A 171 4.70 0.26 9.48
C ASP A 171 3.97 -0.69 8.54
N LEU A 172 3.21 -1.65 9.07
CA LEU A 172 2.68 -2.76 8.28
C LEU A 172 1.18 -2.65 7.95
N ALA A 173 0.34 -2.18 8.89
CA ALA A 173 -1.11 -2.15 8.70
C ALA A 173 -1.58 -1.34 7.48
N PRO A 174 -0.97 -0.18 7.10
CA PRO A 174 -1.39 0.57 5.94
C PRO A 174 -1.44 -0.25 4.64
N HIS A 175 -0.55 -1.21 4.48
CA HIS A 175 -0.54 -2.09 3.30
C HIS A 175 -1.79 -2.98 3.23
N ASP A 176 -2.17 -3.60 4.36
CA ASP A 176 -3.28 -4.54 4.40
C ASP A 176 -4.63 -3.83 4.46
N LEU A 177 -4.69 -2.69 5.14
CA LEU A 177 -5.86 -1.81 5.16
C LEU A 177 -6.18 -1.27 3.76
N ASP A 178 -5.16 -0.88 3.02
CA ASP A 178 -5.28 -0.46 1.64
C ASP A 178 -5.75 -1.61 0.73
N VAL A 179 -5.16 -2.81 0.88
CA VAL A 179 -5.59 -4.01 0.14
C VAL A 179 -7.04 -4.39 0.45
N MET A 180 -7.46 -4.32 1.72
CA MET A 180 -8.85 -4.61 2.09
C MET A 180 -9.83 -3.66 1.40
N ARG A 181 -9.54 -2.35 1.41
CA ARG A 181 -10.35 -1.34 0.70
C ARG A 181 -10.34 -1.55 -0.82
N PHE A 182 -9.16 -1.78 -1.38
CA PHE A 182 -8.99 -2.02 -2.81
C PHE A 182 -9.77 -3.25 -3.29
N VAL A 183 -9.67 -4.37 -2.59
CA VAL A 183 -10.33 -5.62 -2.97
C VAL A 183 -11.83 -5.56 -2.77
N SER A 184 -12.31 -5.01 -1.64
CA SER A 184 -13.75 -4.91 -1.36
C SER A 184 -14.45 -3.82 -2.18
N GLY A 185 -13.73 -2.76 -2.56
CA GLY A 185 -14.35 -1.55 -3.12
C GLY A 185 -15.25 -0.82 -2.12
N ASP A 186 -15.03 -1.03 -0.81
CA ASP A 186 -15.88 -0.54 0.28
C ASP A 186 -15.05 0.18 1.34
N GLU A 187 -15.68 1.07 2.11
CA GLU A 187 -15.00 1.89 3.11
C GLU A 187 -15.26 1.39 4.53
N PRO A 188 -14.21 1.31 5.35
CA PRO A 188 -14.33 1.02 6.78
C PRO A 188 -15.10 2.12 7.53
N VAL A 189 -16.00 1.71 8.43
CA VAL A 189 -16.80 2.63 9.26
C VAL A 189 -16.45 2.56 10.74
N ARG A 190 -15.88 1.46 11.22
CA ARG A 190 -15.37 1.33 12.59
C ARG A 190 -14.30 0.26 12.68
N VAL A 191 -13.45 0.40 13.69
CA VAL A 191 -12.37 -0.55 13.99
C VAL A 191 -12.34 -0.88 15.47
N TYR A 192 -11.82 -2.08 15.80
CA TYR A 192 -11.43 -2.49 17.14
C TYR A 192 -10.09 -3.22 17.06
N ALA A 193 -9.21 -3.00 18.02
CA ALA A 193 -7.93 -3.69 18.06
C ALA A 193 -7.47 -3.98 19.49
N GLU A 194 -6.70 -5.07 19.62
CA GLU A 194 -5.81 -5.33 20.73
C GLU A 194 -4.37 -5.22 20.26
N THR A 195 -3.54 -4.52 21.02
CA THR A 195 -2.12 -4.35 20.75
C THR A 195 -1.29 -4.82 21.93
N GLN A 196 -0.08 -5.32 21.66
CA GLN A 196 0.90 -5.72 22.66
C GLN A 196 2.27 -5.16 22.34
N GLN A 197 3.09 -4.99 23.37
CA GLN A 197 4.46 -4.50 23.29
C GLN A 197 5.34 -5.48 24.08
N GLU A 198 6.07 -6.33 23.37
CA GLU A 198 6.84 -7.44 23.95
C GLU A 198 8.36 -7.30 23.75
N ILE A 199 8.80 -6.95 22.52
CA ILE A 199 10.21 -6.83 22.15
C ILE A 199 10.59 -5.36 21.91
N HIS A 200 9.74 -4.60 21.22
CA HIS A 200 9.97 -3.18 20.99
C HIS A 200 9.84 -2.39 22.29
N THR A 201 10.74 -1.44 22.53
CA THR A 201 10.80 -0.71 23.81
C THR A 201 9.76 0.41 23.94
N ASP A 202 9.38 1.04 22.82
CA ASP A 202 8.59 2.27 22.81
C ASP A 202 7.26 2.16 22.05
N HIS A 203 7.09 1.11 21.23
CA HIS A 203 5.92 0.93 20.37
C HIS A 203 5.39 -0.50 20.41
N GLU A 204 4.15 -0.68 19.95
CA GLU A 204 3.53 -1.98 19.78
C GLU A 204 4.25 -2.84 18.72
N ASP A 205 4.36 -4.13 18.96
CA ASP A 205 4.96 -5.11 18.06
C ASP A 205 4.01 -6.27 17.68
N LEU A 206 2.78 -6.22 18.20
CA LEU A 206 1.67 -7.09 17.84
C LEU A 206 0.35 -6.32 17.78
N LEU A 207 -0.47 -6.64 16.78
CA LEU A 207 -1.86 -6.18 16.65
C LEU A 207 -2.74 -7.33 16.14
N THR A 208 -3.91 -7.47 16.79
CA THR A 208 -5.08 -8.19 16.26
C THR A 208 -6.22 -7.19 16.13
N GLY A 209 -6.71 -6.97 14.90
CA GLY A 209 -7.70 -5.95 14.59
C GLY A 209 -8.94 -6.50 13.90
N LEU A 210 -10.09 -5.88 14.17
CA LEU A 210 -11.36 -6.07 13.47
C LEU A 210 -11.79 -4.77 12.82
N ILE A 211 -12.22 -4.86 11.57
CA ILE A 211 -12.66 -3.74 10.75
C ILE A 211 -14.07 -4.04 10.26
N HIS A 212 -14.99 -3.10 10.38
CA HIS A 212 -16.33 -3.22 9.82
C HIS A 212 -16.49 -2.25 8.66
N PHE A 213 -16.89 -2.78 7.50
CA PHE A 213 -17.10 -2.01 6.28
C PHE A 213 -18.57 -1.59 6.15
N GLN A 214 -18.81 -0.49 5.45
CA GLN A 214 -20.14 0.11 5.28
C GLN A 214 -21.12 -0.85 4.61
N GLY A 215 -20.69 -1.58 3.58
CA GLY A 215 -21.49 -2.57 2.84
C GLY A 215 -21.69 -3.90 3.58
N GLY A 216 -21.14 -4.05 4.80
CA GLY A 216 -21.36 -5.19 5.67
C GLY A 216 -20.21 -6.19 5.81
N PRO A 217 -19.20 -6.27 4.92
CA PRO A 217 -18.06 -7.17 5.14
C PRO A 217 -17.35 -6.88 6.46
N THR A 218 -16.69 -7.91 7.02
CA THR A 218 -15.81 -7.76 8.18
C THR A 218 -14.36 -8.02 7.76
N GLY A 219 -13.47 -7.08 8.09
CA GLY A 219 -12.02 -7.26 7.99
C GLY A 219 -11.44 -7.84 9.28
N MET A 220 -10.46 -8.73 9.17
CA MET A 220 -9.63 -9.19 10.27
C MET A 220 -8.16 -9.01 9.93
N LEU A 221 -7.41 -8.43 10.86
CA LEU A 221 -6.01 -8.06 10.66
C LEU A 221 -5.15 -8.71 11.76
N GLU A 222 -4.16 -9.51 11.36
CA GLU A 222 -3.15 -10.07 12.23
C GLU A 222 -1.78 -9.56 11.78
N ILE A 223 -1.16 -8.72 12.62
CA ILE A 223 0.14 -8.10 12.32
C ILE A 223 1.06 -8.25 13.51
N ASN A 224 2.28 -8.73 13.29
CA ASN A 224 3.28 -8.73 14.34
C ASN A 224 4.72 -8.84 13.81
N TRP A 225 5.66 -8.49 14.67
CA TRP A 225 7.11 -8.71 14.50
C TRP A 225 7.64 -9.85 15.40
N LEU A 226 6.77 -10.70 15.93
CA LEU A 226 7.08 -11.74 16.92
C LEU A 226 7.16 -13.14 16.29
N THR A 227 6.59 -13.32 15.11
CA THR A 227 6.55 -14.61 14.41
C THR A 227 7.91 -14.93 13.78
N PRO A 228 8.49 -16.13 14.00
CA PRO A 228 9.83 -16.46 13.53
C PRO A 228 9.96 -16.59 12.01
N THR A 229 8.84 -16.79 11.30
CA THR A 229 8.78 -16.91 9.84
C THR A 229 7.89 -15.81 9.26
N LYS A 230 8.20 -15.38 8.02
CA LYS A 230 7.35 -14.42 7.31
C LYS A 230 6.10 -15.10 6.77
N VAL A 231 4.93 -14.47 6.99
CA VAL A 231 3.66 -14.82 6.36
C VAL A 231 3.05 -13.54 5.77
N ARG A 232 2.50 -13.63 4.57
CA ARG A 232 1.86 -12.53 3.84
C ARG A 232 0.65 -13.08 3.10
N ASP A 233 -0.40 -13.38 3.85
CA ASP A 233 -1.62 -14.03 3.35
C ASP A 233 -2.78 -13.03 3.30
N VAL A 234 -3.58 -13.12 2.24
CA VAL A 234 -4.89 -12.46 2.13
C VAL A 234 -5.92 -13.54 1.80
N THR A 235 -6.97 -13.62 2.60
CA THR A 235 -8.10 -14.52 2.37
C THR A 235 -9.38 -13.71 2.23
N VAL A 236 -10.16 -13.96 1.19
CA VAL A 236 -11.45 -13.30 0.95
C VAL A 236 -12.53 -14.36 0.87
N LEU A 237 -13.40 -14.37 1.88
CA LEU A 237 -14.56 -15.27 1.97
C LEU A 237 -15.79 -14.59 1.40
N GLY A 238 -16.51 -15.28 0.54
CA GLY A 238 -17.75 -14.78 -0.04
C GLY A 238 -18.78 -15.86 -0.27
N GLU A 239 -19.84 -15.50 -0.99
CA GLU A 239 -21.03 -16.30 -1.20
C GLU A 239 -20.75 -17.60 -1.96
N ARG A 240 -19.79 -17.57 -2.92
CA ARG A 240 -19.52 -18.71 -3.81
C ARG A 240 -18.27 -19.49 -3.45
N GLY A 241 -17.50 -19.03 -2.46
CA GLY A 241 -16.27 -19.68 -2.08
C GLY A 241 -15.31 -18.74 -1.34
N MET A 242 -14.03 -19.06 -1.46
CA MET A 242 -12.97 -18.34 -0.77
C MET A 242 -11.75 -18.20 -1.69
N PHE A 243 -11.28 -16.99 -1.90
CA PHE A 243 -9.95 -16.75 -2.46
C PHE A 243 -8.89 -16.76 -1.36
N ARG A 244 -7.73 -17.29 -1.66
CA ARG A 244 -6.54 -17.21 -0.84
C ARG A 244 -5.33 -16.79 -1.67
N VAL A 245 -4.69 -15.71 -1.26
CA VAL A 245 -3.42 -15.20 -1.80
C VAL A 245 -2.30 -15.49 -0.83
N ASP A 246 -1.17 -15.99 -1.34
CA ASP A 246 0.13 -15.94 -0.68
C ASP A 246 1.03 -14.98 -1.47
N SER A 247 1.27 -13.78 -0.92
CA SER A 247 2.08 -12.74 -1.57
C SER A 247 3.58 -13.07 -1.59
N LEU A 248 4.06 -14.05 -0.80
CA LEU A 248 5.47 -14.47 -0.83
C LEU A 248 5.74 -15.40 -2.01
N THR A 249 4.84 -16.37 -2.23
CA THR A 249 4.96 -17.32 -3.34
C THR A 249 4.34 -16.81 -4.62
N LYS A 250 3.54 -15.74 -4.55
CA LYS A 250 2.73 -15.18 -5.65
C LYS A 250 1.73 -16.23 -6.15
N ASP A 251 1.01 -16.84 -5.23
CA ASP A 251 -0.03 -17.81 -5.53
C ASP A 251 -1.42 -17.25 -5.27
N LEU A 252 -2.37 -17.57 -6.13
CA LEU A 252 -3.80 -17.33 -5.96
C LEU A 252 -4.57 -18.62 -6.09
N PHE A 253 -5.34 -18.97 -5.07
CA PHE A 253 -6.23 -20.11 -5.03
C PHE A 253 -7.67 -19.66 -4.86
N PHE A 254 -8.59 -20.35 -5.54
CA PHE A 254 -10.02 -20.27 -5.29
C PHE A 254 -10.52 -21.60 -4.79
N TYR A 255 -11.19 -21.61 -3.66
CA TYR A 255 -11.88 -22.76 -3.07
C TYR A 255 -13.38 -22.53 -3.25
N GLU A 256 -13.97 -23.27 -4.19
CA GLU A 256 -15.38 -23.15 -4.54
C GLU A 256 -16.23 -23.84 -3.46
N ASN A 257 -17.35 -23.23 -3.09
CA ASN A 257 -18.34 -23.92 -2.28
C ASN A 257 -18.99 -25.04 -3.09
N ALA A 258 -19.12 -26.24 -2.54
CA ALA A 258 -19.85 -27.29 -3.20
C ALA A 258 -21.30 -26.84 -3.43
N GLN A 259 -21.78 -26.99 -4.69
CA GLN A 259 -23.18 -26.76 -4.97
C GLN A 259 -23.99 -27.85 -4.26
N ALA A 260 -24.86 -27.44 -3.35
CA ALA A 260 -25.93 -28.29 -2.86
C ALA A 260 -26.86 -28.52 -4.08
N ASN A 261 -26.69 -29.66 -4.79
CA ASN A 261 -27.66 -30.09 -5.76
C ASN A 261 -28.98 -30.26 -5.04
N GLY A 262 -29.88 -29.29 -5.14
CA GLY A 262 -31.32 -29.22 -4.88
C GLY A 262 -32.01 -30.18 -3.89
N GLU A 263 -31.30 -31.09 -3.29
CA GLU A 263 -31.79 -32.03 -2.29
C GLU A 263 -31.46 -31.50 -0.87
N MET A 264 -32.50 -31.41 -0.08
CA MET A 264 -32.46 -31.03 1.32
C MET A 264 -31.29 -31.71 2.05
N TRP A 265 -30.41 -30.96 2.66
CA TRP A 265 -29.30 -31.42 3.49
C TRP A 265 -29.77 -32.55 4.41
N SER A 266 -29.31 -33.78 4.20
CA SER A 266 -29.56 -34.85 5.16
C SER A 266 -28.87 -34.48 6.48
N ALA A 267 -29.46 -34.85 7.61
CA ALA A 267 -28.88 -34.60 8.93
C ALA A 267 -27.45 -35.14 9.09
N LEU A 268 -27.06 -36.13 8.27
CA LEU A 268 -25.70 -36.69 8.17
C LEU A 268 -24.71 -35.78 7.44
N GLU A 269 -25.14 -34.97 6.47
CA GLU A 269 -24.28 -34.03 5.73
C GLU A 269 -24.00 -32.79 6.57
N VAL A 270 -24.94 -32.35 7.39
CA VAL A 270 -24.73 -31.30 8.40
C VAL A 270 -23.67 -31.72 9.44
N LEU A 271 -23.57 -33.00 9.76
CA LEU A 271 -22.56 -33.55 10.67
C LEU A 271 -21.19 -33.76 10.02
N LYS A 272 -21.10 -33.84 8.69
CA LYS A 272 -19.83 -34.01 7.95
C LYS A 272 -19.12 -32.70 7.58
N GLY A 273 -19.72 -31.55 7.89
CA GLY A 273 -19.18 -30.24 7.51
C GLY A 273 -19.50 -29.84 6.07
N VAL A 274 -19.09 -28.64 5.69
CA VAL A 274 -19.23 -28.12 4.32
C VAL A 274 -18.50 -29.05 3.37
N SER A 275 -19.17 -29.55 2.31
CA SER A 275 -18.49 -30.36 1.31
C SER A 275 -17.60 -29.43 0.47
N GLU A 276 -16.34 -29.81 0.33
CA GLU A 276 -15.37 -29.07 -0.47
C GLU A 276 -15.75 -29.16 -1.96
N GLY A 277 -15.84 -28.02 -2.62
CA GLY A 277 -15.97 -27.89 -4.06
C GLY A 277 -14.62 -28.05 -4.76
N ARG A 278 -14.49 -27.46 -5.94
CA ARG A 278 -13.21 -27.46 -6.66
C ARG A 278 -12.22 -26.49 -6.01
N MET A 279 -10.95 -26.89 -5.98
CA MET A 279 -9.85 -25.99 -5.73
C MET A 279 -9.19 -25.62 -7.08
N VAL A 280 -9.11 -24.34 -7.38
CA VAL A 280 -8.47 -23.82 -8.58
C VAL A 280 -7.24 -23.00 -8.17
N ARG A 281 -6.07 -23.30 -8.74
CA ARG A 281 -4.89 -22.43 -8.66
C ARG A 281 -4.78 -21.67 -9.97
N TYR A 282 -4.80 -20.33 -9.88
CA TYR A 282 -4.68 -19.48 -11.06
C TYR A 282 -3.20 -19.33 -11.45
N PRO A 283 -2.86 -19.49 -12.74
CA PRO A 283 -1.54 -19.17 -13.23
C PRO A 283 -1.37 -17.65 -13.27
N LEU A 284 -0.35 -17.13 -12.58
CA LEU A 284 -0.08 -15.71 -12.53
C LEU A 284 1.15 -15.36 -13.37
N GLN A 285 1.06 -14.30 -14.17
CA GLN A 285 2.23 -13.68 -14.77
C GLN A 285 3.01 -12.94 -13.69
N ARG A 286 4.26 -13.33 -13.47
CA ARG A 286 5.13 -12.72 -12.49
C ARG A 286 5.79 -11.48 -13.07
N TYR A 287 5.69 -10.37 -12.35
CA TYR A 287 6.38 -9.11 -12.62
C TYR A 287 6.78 -8.45 -11.31
N GLU A 288 7.63 -7.45 -11.38
CA GLU A 288 8.08 -6.69 -10.23
C GLU A 288 7.02 -5.65 -9.84
N PRO A 289 6.46 -5.69 -8.61
CA PRO A 289 5.43 -4.74 -8.17
C PRO A 289 5.89 -3.29 -8.24
N LEU A 290 7.14 -2.98 -7.84
CA LEU A 290 7.66 -1.61 -7.89
C LEU A 290 7.74 -1.07 -9.31
N LYS A 291 8.13 -1.92 -10.27
CA LYS A 291 8.16 -1.54 -11.68
C LYS A 291 6.76 -1.23 -12.20
N ALA A 292 5.78 -2.08 -11.89
CA ALA A 292 4.38 -1.85 -12.25
C ALA A 292 3.79 -0.59 -11.60
N GLU A 293 4.16 -0.30 -10.36
CA GLU A 293 3.75 0.92 -9.65
C GLU A 293 4.26 2.19 -10.33
N LEU A 294 5.57 2.26 -10.61
CA LEU A 294 6.19 3.43 -11.23
C LEU A 294 5.78 3.59 -12.70
N GLU A 295 5.59 2.48 -13.42
CA GLU A 295 5.05 2.49 -14.78
C GLU A 295 3.62 3.05 -14.80
N ALA A 296 2.77 2.60 -13.88
CA ALA A 296 1.40 3.10 -13.75
C ALA A 296 1.34 4.59 -13.36
N PHE A 297 2.26 5.05 -12.51
CA PHE A 297 2.40 6.47 -12.18
C PHE A 297 2.81 7.31 -13.41
N ALA A 298 3.86 6.89 -14.12
CA ALA A 298 4.32 7.57 -15.33
C ALA A 298 3.24 7.60 -16.42
N GLN A 299 2.53 6.48 -16.62
CA GLN A 299 1.45 6.39 -17.59
C GLN A 299 0.27 7.30 -17.24
N ALA A 300 -0.15 7.36 -15.98
CA ALA A 300 -1.20 8.25 -15.52
C ALA A 300 -0.88 9.74 -15.80
N VAL A 301 0.40 10.12 -15.67
CA VAL A 301 0.85 11.49 -15.99
C VAL A 301 0.87 11.73 -17.51
N LEU A 302 1.35 10.77 -18.31
CA LEU A 302 1.39 10.88 -19.79
C LEU A 302 0.00 11.00 -20.41
N ASP A 303 -0.96 10.24 -19.87
CA ASP A 303 -2.34 10.19 -20.37
C ASP A 303 -3.25 11.26 -19.75
N ASP A 304 -2.73 12.04 -18.80
CA ASP A 304 -3.48 13.01 -17.97
C ASP A 304 -4.66 12.36 -17.21
N GLU A 305 -4.51 11.09 -16.82
CA GLU A 305 -5.50 10.30 -16.11
C GLU A 305 -5.28 10.31 -14.60
N PRO A 306 -6.29 9.93 -13.79
CA PRO A 306 -6.11 9.75 -12.35
C PRO A 306 -5.07 8.68 -12.01
N VAL A 307 -4.28 8.93 -10.96
CA VAL A 307 -3.30 7.94 -10.46
C VAL A 307 -4.01 6.75 -9.81
N PRO A 308 -3.47 5.52 -9.93
CA PRO A 308 -4.11 4.31 -9.38
C PRO A 308 -4.24 4.29 -7.86
N VAL A 309 -3.33 4.96 -7.17
CA VAL A 309 -3.32 5.09 -5.70
C VAL A 309 -3.30 6.57 -5.35
N SER A 310 -4.46 7.12 -5.09
CA SER A 310 -4.61 8.55 -4.82
C SER A 310 -4.04 8.95 -3.45
N GLY A 311 -3.80 10.25 -3.27
CA GLY A 311 -3.49 10.81 -1.95
C GLY A 311 -4.58 10.51 -0.91
N GLN A 312 -5.86 10.44 -1.36
CA GLN A 312 -6.97 10.11 -0.47
C GLN A 312 -6.91 8.64 -0.01
N ASP A 313 -6.48 7.71 -0.87
CA ASP A 313 -6.26 6.31 -0.47
C ASP A 313 -5.19 6.20 0.61
N GLY A 314 -4.06 6.89 0.41
CA GLY A 314 -2.98 6.92 1.40
C GLY A 314 -3.41 7.56 2.73
N LEU A 315 -4.21 8.63 2.66
CA LEU A 315 -4.75 9.28 3.85
C LEU A 315 -5.71 8.38 4.63
N GLN A 316 -6.57 7.64 3.94
CA GLN A 316 -7.48 6.69 4.59
C GLN A 316 -6.74 5.51 5.21
N ALA A 317 -5.71 4.97 4.55
CA ALA A 317 -4.87 3.93 5.13
C ALA A 317 -4.16 4.42 6.42
N LEU A 318 -3.68 5.67 6.43
CA LEU A 318 -3.09 6.29 7.62
C LEU A 318 -4.12 6.47 8.74
N ARG A 319 -5.31 7.04 8.44
CA ARG A 319 -6.40 7.21 9.43
C ARG A 319 -6.77 5.89 10.08
N LEU A 320 -6.95 4.85 9.30
CA LEU A 320 -7.29 3.52 9.80
C LEU A 320 -6.18 2.93 10.69
N ALA A 321 -4.92 3.09 10.30
CA ALA A 321 -3.80 2.62 11.12
C ALA A 321 -3.74 3.35 12.47
N LEU A 322 -3.92 4.67 12.48
CA LEU A 322 -3.96 5.46 13.72
C LEU A 322 -5.18 5.11 14.59
N ALA A 323 -6.35 4.88 13.99
CA ALA A 323 -7.55 4.44 14.70
C ALA A 323 -7.36 3.06 15.35
N LEU A 324 -6.65 2.13 14.69
CA LEU A 324 -6.29 0.84 15.29
C LEU A 324 -5.32 1.00 16.47
N VAL A 325 -4.35 1.91 16.38
CA VAL A 325 -3.46 2.24 17.51
C VAL A 325 -4.25 2.82 18.68
N GLU A 326 -5.16 3.75 18.40
CA GLU A 326 -6.03 4.33 19.45
C GLU A 326 -6.92 3.27 20.08
N SER A 327 -7.56 2.42 19.27
CA SER A 327 -8.39 1.31 19.77
C SER A 327 -7.59 0.38 20.67
N GLY A 328 -6.37 -0.01 20.26
CA GLY A 328 -5.50 -0.87 21.08
C GLY A 328 -5.07 -0.24 22.40
N LYS A 329 -4.92 1.10 22.45
CA LYS A 329 -4.59 1.83 23.69
C LYS A 329 -5.79 2.00 24.63
N THR A 330 -6.98 2.24 24.06
CA THR A 330 -8.19 2.56 24.83
C THR A 330 -9.06 1.35 25.10
N HIS A 331 -8.85 0.24 24.39
CA HIS A 331 -9.71 -0.96 24.38
C HIS A 331 -11.17 -0.63 24.03
N GLN A 332 -11.36 0.36 23.14
CA GLN A 332 -12.67 0.83 22.69
C GLN A 332 -12.80 0.68 21.17
N VAL A 333 -14.03 0.56 20.71
CA VAL A 333 -14.35 0.68 19.29
C VAL A 333 -14.11 2.14 18.86
N VAL A 334 -13.43 2.33 17.75
CA VAL A 334 -13.20 3.65 17.14
C VAL A 334 -14.03 3.74 15.86
N GLU A 335 -14.94 4.72 15.80
CA GLU A 335 -15.74 5.02 14.61
C GLU A 335 -14.91 5.82 13.61
N ILE A 336 -14.97 5.43 12.32
CA ILE A 336 -14.28 6.11 11.22
C ILE A 336 -15.26 7.11 10.60
N GLY A 337 -15.38 8.29 11.20
CA GLY A 337 -16.24 9.37 10.68
C GLY A 337 -15.52 10.27 9.68
N GLN A 338 -16.30 10.98 8.84
CA GLN A 338 -15.77 12.00 7.93
C GLN A 338 -15.24 13.27 8.68
N GLY A 339 -15.21 13.27 10.01
CA GLY A 339 -14.96 14.45 10.84
C GLY A 339 -13.97 14.29 12.00
N HIS A 340 -13.24 13.19 12.13
CA HIS A 340 -12.17 13.11 13.15
C HIS A 340 -10.92 13.86 12.67
N GLU A 341 -10.93 15.21 12.80
CA GLU A 341 -9.77 16.09 12.60
C GLU A 341 -8.75 16.03 13.75
N SER A 342 -8.96 15.20 14.77
CA SER A 342 -8.18 15.19 16.02
C SER A 342 -7.28 13.95 16.23
N LEU A 343 -6.98 13.16 15.18
CA LEU A 343 -5.99 12.07 15.27
C LEU A 343 -4.67 12.43 14.61
#